data_550f5135bd51e46517e81104e1ae80ad
#
_entry.id   550f5135bd51e46517e81104e1ae80ad
#
_cell.length_a   1.000
_cell.length_b   1.000
_cell.length_c   1.000
_cell.angle_alpha   90.00
_cell.angle_beta   90.00
_cell.angle_gamma   90.00
#
_symmetry.space_group_name_H-M   'P 1'
#
loop_
_entity.id
_entity.type
_entity.pdbx_description
1 polymer ?
#
loop_
_entity_poly.entity_id
_entity_poly.type
_entity_poly.pdbx_seq_one_letter_code
_entity_poly.pdbx_strand_id
1 'polypeptide(L)'
;EVEEILPPRVDVIAVEDDLPLDEVAQTFAESGYSRLPVYHGTIDNIIGVVHEKDFYLARLKKEATLEELVKPTLYTTGSTQISQLLRTLREQHHHMAVVVDEYGGTEGIITLEDILEELVGEIWDEHDEATEDFRRQSDGSWIVLGSAGVDDLYERLGLPEDEDIDSNTVNGLVQEKTCHLPKVGDRFTLGEY
;
A
#
# COMPACT_ATOMS: atom_id res chain seq x y z
N GLU A 1 2.37 -13.53 6.38
CA GLU A 1 0.96 -13.53 6.83
C GLU A 1 0.29 -12.20 6.43
N VAL A 2 -1.03 -12.11 6.52
CA VAL A 2 -1.77 -10.91 6.12
C VAL A 2 -1.35 -9.68 6.93
N GLU A 3 -1.10 -9.84 8.22
CA GLU A 3 -0.65 -8.75 9.10
C GLU A 3 0.66 -8.08 8.68
N GLU A 4 1.53 -8.80 7.95
CA GLU A 4 2.83 -8.29 7.47
C GLU A 4 2.67 -7.24 6.37
N ILE A 5 1.54 -7.27 5.64
CA ILE A 5 1.27 -6.40 4.49
C ILE A 5 0.01 -5.54 4.68
N LEU A 6 -0.62 -5.62 5.87
CA LEU A 6 -1.85 -4.90 6.15
C LEU A 6 -1.59 -3.39 6.26
N PRO A 7 -2.25 -2.55 5.44
CA PRO A 7 -2.18 -1.10 5.60
C PRO A 7 -2.67 -0.68 7.00
N PRO A 8 -2.06 0.38 7.58
CA PRO A 8 -2.46 0.86 8.90
C PRO A 8 -3.95 1.21 8.97
N ARG A 9 -4.61 0.81 10.06
CA ARG A 9 -6.05 1.09 10.28
C ARG A 9 -6.42 2.58 10.13
N VAL A 10 -5.51 3.48 10.48
CA VAL A 10 -5.73 4.93 10.38
C VAL A 10 -5.88 5.42 8.94
N ASP A 11 -5.41 4.64 7.98
CA ASP A 11 -5.47 4.96 6.55
C ASP A 11 -6.74 4.40 5.88
N VAL A 12 -7.57 3.64 6.63
CA VAL A 12 -8.82 3.09 6.10
C VAL A 12 -9.84 4.20 5.89
N ILE A 13 -10.19 4.43 4.62
CA ILE A 13 -11.29 5.32 4.24
C ILE A 13 -12.57 4.50 4.14
N ALA A 14 -13.53 4.78 5.02
CA ALA A 14 -14.80 4.10 5.11
C ALA A 14 -15.93 5.13 5.34
N VAL A 15 -17.19 4.74 5.10
CA VAL A 15 -18.37 5.59 5.29
C VAL A 15 -19.35 4.95 6.27
N GLU A 16 -20.03 5.76 7.05
CA GLU A 16 -21.10 5.31 7.94
C GLU A 16 -22.36 5.01 7.14
N ASP A 17 -23.14 4.02 7.54
CA ASP A 17 -24.30 3.53 6.78
C ASP A 17 -25.47 4.54 6.71
N ASP A 18 -25.51 5.52 7.61
CA ASP A 18 -26.48 6.61 7.64
C ASP A 18 -25.97 7.92 6.99
N LEU A 19 -24.74 7.90 6.44
CA LEU A 19 -24.14 9.09 5.82
C LEU A 19 -24.97 9.54 4.61
N PRO A 20 -25.22 10.86 4.44
CA PRO A 20 -25.92 11.38 3.27
C PRO A 20 -25.21 11.01 1.97
N LEU A 21 -26.00 10.63 0.95
CA LEU A 21 -25.44 10.20 -0.34
C LEU A 21 -24.54 11.25 -1.02
N ASP A 22 -24.73 12.53 -0.73
CA ASP A 22 -23.86 13.59 -1.25
C ASP A 22 -22.46 13.55 -0.61
N GLU A 23 -22.37 13.22 0.67
CA GLU A 23 -21.11 13.07 1.38
C GLU A 23 -20.38 11.78 0.96
N VAL A 24 -21.14 10.69 0.73
CA VAL A 24 -20.57 9.45 0.15
C VAL A 24 -19.98 9.72 -1.25
N ALA A 25 -20.69 10.51 -2.07
CA ALA A 25 -20.18 10.91 -3.40
C ALA A 25 -18.89 11.73 -3.31
N GLN A 26 -18.81 12.62 -2.31
CA GLN A 26 -17.59 13.40 -2.06
C GLN A 26 -16.44 12.49 -1.64
N THR A 27 -16.69 11.52 -0.75
CA THR A 27 -15.67 10.54 -0.32
C THR A 27 -15.14 9.74 -1.51
N PHE A 28 -16.00 9.27 -2.44
CA PHE A 28 -15.55 8.62 -3.66
C PHE A 28 -14.70 9.53 -4.52
N ALA A 29 -15.11 10.79 -4.71
CA ALA A 29 -14.41 11.74 -5.56
C ALA A 29 -13.03 12.14 -4.98
N GLU A 30 -12.91 12.27 -3.66
CA GLU A 30 -11.68 12.65 -2.98
C GLU A 30 -10.70 11.47 -2.84
N SER A 31 -11.20 10.26 -2.58
CA SER A 31 -10.37 9.08 -2.40
C SER A 31 -9.93 8.45 -3.73
N GLY A 32 -10.73 8.57 -4.79
CA GLY A 32 -10.53 7.90 -6.06
C GLY A 32 -10.74 6.38 -5.99
N TYR A 33 -11.25 5.85 -4.89
CA TYR A 33 -11.45 4.42 -4.72
C TYR A 33 -12.71 3.93 -5.44
N SER A 34 -12.63 2.76 -6.05
CA SER A 34 -13.78 2.10 -6.68
C SER A 34 -14.72 1.41 -5.69
N ARG A 35 -14.30 1.26 -4.42
CA ARG A 35 -15.05 0.60 -3.35
C ARG A 35 -14.75 1.27 -2.02
N LEU A 36 -15.81 1.49 -1.23
CA LEU A 36 -15.67 1.99 0.13
C LEU A 36 -16.29 0.99 1.11
N PRO A 37 -15.59 0.61 2.17
CA PRO A 37 -16.17 -0.10 3.31
C PRO A 37 -17.28 0.74 3.92
N VAL A 38 -18.36 0.08 4.36
CA VAL A 38 -19.47 0.72 5.06
C VAL A 38 -19.52 0.14 6.46
N TYR A 39 -19.59 1.00 7.47
CA TYR A 39 -19.65 0.62 8.87
C TYR A 39 -20.91 1.15 9.56
N HIS A 40 -21.29 0.51 10.65
CA HIS A 40 -22.40 0.94 11.52
C HIS A 40 -21.88 1.37 12.89
N GLY A 41 -22.06 2.64 13.22
CA GLY A 41 -21.68 3.25 14.50
C GLY A 41 -20.17 3.43 14.68
N THR A 42 -19.38 2.39 14.53
CA THR A 42 -17.92 2.46 14.64
C THR A 42 -17.25 1.65 13.51
N ILE A 43 -16.04 2.04 13.16
CA ILE A 43 -15.23 1.36 12.11
C ILE A 43 -14.92 -0.10 12.48
N ASP A 44 -15.08 -0.50 13.74
CA ASP A 44 -14.95 -1.89 14.15
C ASP A 44 -16.10 -2.77 13.66
N ASN A 45 -17.21 -2.16 13.29
CA ASN A 45 -18.38 -2.86 12.79
C ASN A 45 -18.59 -2.57 11.30
N ILE A 46 -17.68 -3.04 10.45
CA ILE A 46 -17.86 -3.01 8.99
C ILE A 46 -19.03 -3.95 8.67
N ILE A 47 -20.05 -3.47 7.95
CA ILE A 47 -21.21 -4.25 7.54
C ILE A 47 -21.15 -4.72 6.08
N GLY A 48 -20.23 -4.18 5.31
CA GLY A 48 -20.02 -4.54 3.91
C GLY A 48 -19.30 -3.46 3.12
N VAL A 49 -19.53 -3.44 1.84
CA VAL A 49 -18.83 -2.57 0.89
C VAL A 49 -19.84 -1.96 -0.10
N VAL A 50 -19.68 -0.69 -0.43
CA VAL A 50 -20.39 -0.02 -1.52
C VAL A 50 -19.45 0.15 -2.72
N HIS A 51 -19.96 -0.16 -3.92
CA HIS A 51 -19.21 0.00 -5.16
C HIS A 51 -19.57 1.35 -5.81
N GLU A 52 -18.57 2.10 -6.22
CA GLU A 52 -18.72 3.41 -6.87
C GLU A 52 -19.71 3.37 -8.06
N LYS A 53 -19.55 2.39 -8.95
CA LYS A 53 -20.40 2.24 -10.12
C LYS A 53 -21.87 2.03 -9.76
N ASP A 54 -22.14 1.17 -8.78
CA ASP A 54 -23.53 0.86 -8.37
C ASP A 54 -24.12 2.08 -7.64
N PHE A 55 -23.32 2.76 -6.82
CA PHE A 55 -23.67 3.99 -6.13
C PHE A 55 -24.12 5.07 -7.11
N TYR A 56 -23.32 5.42 -8.13
CA TYR A 56 -23.68 6.45 -9.08
C TYR A 56 -24.87 6.04 -9.96
N LEU A 57 -25.02 4.76 -10.33
CA LEU A 57 -26.18 4.28 -11.06
C LEU A 57 -27.49 4.41 -10.24
N ALA A 58 -27.44 4.08 -8.95
CA ALA A 58 -28.60 4.22 -8.05
C ALA A 58 -28.97 5.69 -7.83
N ARG A 59 -27.95 6.55 -7.63
CA ARG A 59 -28.16 7.99 -7.48
C ARG A 59 -28.83 8.63 -8.71
N LEU A 60 -28.48 8.20 -9.93
CA LEU A 60 -29.15 8.64 -11.14
C LEU A 60 -30.65 8.26 -11.18
N LYS A 61 -31.00 7.11 -10.61
CA LYS A 61 -32.39 6.61 -10.54
C LYS A 61 -33.20 7.23 -9.40
N LYS A 62 -32.55 7.91 -8.43
CA LYS A 62 -33.16 8.51 -7.22
C LYS A 62 -33.92 7.51 -6.33
N GLU A 63 -33.53 6.27 -6.30
CA GLU A 63 -34.34 5.16 -5.75
C GLU A 63 -33.64 4.33 -4.67
N ALA A 64 -32.45 4.73 -4.16
CA ALA A 64 -31.76 3.88 -3.17
C ALA A 64 -31.21 4.66 -1.99
N THR A 65 -31.23 4.04 -0.82
CA THR A 65 -30.43 4.42 0.35
C THR A 65 -29.06 3.78 0.27
N LEU A 66 -28.09 4.29 1.04
CA LEU A 66 -26.75 3.70 1.11
C LEU A 66 -26.82 2.22 1.56
N GLU A 67 -27.63 1.93 2.57
CA GLU A 67 -27.84 0.58 3.11
C GLU A 67 -28.25 -0.46 2.04
N GLU A 68 -29.13 -0.07 1.13
CA GLU A 68 -29.58 -0.94 0.01
C GLU A 68 -28.46 -1.23 -1.02
N LEU A 69 -27.42 -0.43 -1.03
CA LEU A 69 -26.28 -0.58 -1.94
C LEU A 69 -25.10 -1.36 -1.33
N VAL A 70 -25.14 -1.59 -0.02
CA VAL A 70 -24.11 -2.36 0.69
C VAL A 70 -24.13 -3.80 0.23
N LYS A 71 -22.98 -4.30 -0.19
CA LYS A 71 -22.77 -5.70 -0.55
C LYS A 71 -21.95 -6.40 0.52
N PRO A 72 -22.17 -7.69 0.76
CA PRO A 72 -21.30 -8.47 1.64
C PRO A 72 -19.84 -8.39 1.22
N THR A 73 -18.94 -8.42 2.19
CA THR A 73 -17.50 -8.49 1.98
C THR A 73 -16.92 -9.72 2.67
N LEU A 74 -15.67 -10.04 2.36
CA LEU A 74 -14.96 -11.13 3.01
C LEU A 74 -14.34 -10.63 4.33
N TYR A 75 -14.33 -11.49 5.36
CA TYR A 75 -13.60 -11.28 6.60
C TYR A 75 -12.49 -12.29 6.74
N THR A 76 -11.36 -11.86 7.28
CA THR A 76 -10.19 -12.70 7.52
C THR A 76 -9.48 -12.24 8.80
N THR A 77 -8.46 -12.96 9.24
CA THR A 77 -7.62 -12.58 10.38
C THR A 77 -6.20 -12.26 9.91
N GLY A 78 -5.45 -11.49 10.70
CA GLY A 78 -4.05 -11.15 10.41
C GLY A 78 -3.16 -12.36 10.21
N SER A 79 -3.40 -13.45 10.94
CA SER A 79 -2.66 -14.71 10.85
C SER A 79 -2.95 -15.56 9.60
N THR A 80 -3.89 -15.14 8.74
CA THR A 80 -4.20 -15.87 7.50
C THR A 80 -3.01 -15.77 6.54
N GLN A 81 -2.68 -16.89 5.88
CA GLN A 81 -1.65 -16.89 4.83
C GLN A 81 -2.11 -16.11 3.60
N ILE A 82 -1.25 -15.23 3.08
CA ILE A 82 -1.51 -14.37 1.90
C ILE A 82 -2.00 -15.19 0.71
N SER A 83 -1.37 -16.34 0.42
CA SER A 83 -1.75 -17.22 -0.67
C SER A 83 -3.15 -17.83 -0.51
N GLN A 84 -3.56 -18.09 0.73
CA GLN A 84 -4.91 -18.59 1.04
C GLN A 84 -5.96 -17.50 0.85
N LEU A 85 -5.68 -16.29 1.35
CA LEU A 85 -6.56 -15.14 1.18
C LEU A 85 -6.74 -14.80 -0.30
N LEU A 86 -5.65 -14.74 -1.07
CA LEU A 86 -5.68 -14.51 -2.52
C LEU A 86 -6.60 -15.49 -3.24
N ARG A 87 -6.46 -16.78 -2.91
CA ARG A 87 -7.29 -17.83 -3.48
C ARG A 87 -8.77 -17.61 -3.14
N THR A 88 -9.09 -17.30 -1.88
CA THR A 88 -10.47 -17.08 -1.42
C THR A 88 -11.10 -15.85 -2.08
N LEU A 89 -10.35 -14.73 -2.17
CA LEU A 89 -10.81 -13.51 -2.87
C LEU A 89 -11.18 -13.81 -4.32
N ARG A 90 -10.32 -14.56 -5.04
CA ARG A 90 -10.56 -14.93 -6.43
C ARG A 90 -11.75 -15.89 -6.60
N GLU A 91 -11.85 -16.92 -5.78
CA GLU A 91 -12.93 -17.92 -5.85
C GLU A 91 -14.30 -17.30 -5.56
N GLN A 92 -14.36 -16.33 -4.65
CA GLN A 92 -15.59 -15.63 -4.25
C GLN A 92 -15.84 -14.31 -5.00
N HIS A 93 -14.95 -13.94 -5.94
CA HIS A 93 -15.04 -12.71 -6.71
C HIS A 93 -15.04 -11.43 -5.84
N HIS A 94 -14.37 -11.48 -4.69
CA HIS A 94 -14.12 -10.32 -3.87
C HIS A 94 -12.79 -9.65 -4.26
N HIS A 95 -12.70 -8.33 -4.13
CA HIS A 95 -11.48 -7.55 -4.38
C HIS A 95 -10.86 -7.02 -3.10
N MET A 96 -11.56 -7.13 -1.98
CA MET A 96 -11.06 -6.71 -0.68
C MET A 96 -11.58 -7.64 0.41
N ALA A 97 -10.88 -7.65 1.54
CA ALA A 97 -11.29 -8.31 2.77
C ALA A 97 -11.10 -7.37 3.97
N VAL A 98 -11.97 -7.50 4.94
CA VAL A 98 -11.83 -6.87 6.26
C VAL A 98 -11.00 -7.80 7.12
N VAL A 99 -9.92 -7.28 7.68
CA VAL A 99 -9.08 -8.01 8.65
C VAL A 99 -9.57 -7.68 10.05
N VAL A 100 -9.87 -8.73 10.81
CA VAL A 100 -10.41 -8.61 12.17
C VAL A 100 -9.51 -9.29 13.20
N ASP A 101 -9.49 -8.71 14.40
CA ASP A 101 -8.82 -9.28 15.58
C ASP A 101 -9.64 -10.41 16.23
N GLU A 102 -9.11 -10.99 17.30
CA GLU A 102 -9.75 -12.09 18.05
C GLU A 102 -11.03 -11.63 18.79
N TYR A 103 -11.24 -10.34 18.93
CA TYR A 103 -12.41 -9.74 19.58
C TYR A 103 -13.48 -9.29 18.59
N GLY A 104 -13.17 -9.41 17.28
CA GLY A 104 -14.05 -9.00 16.18
C GLY A 104 -13.93 -7.52 15.81
N GLY A 105 -12.93 -6.82 16.34
CA GLY A 105 -12.59 -5.44 15.93
C GLY A 105 -11.88 -5.42 14.58
N THR A 106 -12.09 -4.36 13.82
CA THR A 106 -11.41 -4.18 12.53
C THR A 106 -9.96 -3.75 12.74
N GLU A 107 -9.00 -4.54 12.29
CA GLU A 107 -7.57 -4.20 12.24
C GLU A 107 -7.22 -3.39 11.02
N GLY A 108 -7.88 -3.66 9.89
CA GLY A 108 -7.64 -2.96 8.64
C GLY A 108 -8.43 -3.54 7.47
N ILE A 109 -8.13 -3.05 6.29
CA ILE A 109 -8.66 -3.54 5.01
C ILE A 109 -7.48 -3.96 4.15
N ILE A 110 -7.58 -5.11 3.51
CA ILE A 110 -6.61 -5.58 2.54
C ILE A 110 -7.29 -5.80 1.19
N THR A 111 -6.65 -5.38 0.12
CA THR A 111 -7.17 -5.51 -1.24
C THR A 111 -6.41 -6.59 -2.04
N LEU A 112 -6.98 -6.97 -3.16
CA LEU A 112 -6.30 -7.87 -4.10
C LEU A 112 -5.03 -7.22 -4.66
N GLU A 113 -5.08 -5.92 -4.85
CA GLU A 113 -3.99 -5.08 -5.32
C GLU A 113 -2.81 -5.11 -4.34
N ASP A 114 -3.03 -4.93 -3.03
CA ASP A 114 -1.98 -5.01 -1.99
C ASP A 114 -1.29 -6.39 -2.00
N ILE A 115 -2.08 -7.45 -2.12
CA ILE A 115 -1.56 -8.81 -2.19
C ILE A 115 -0.72 -9.04 -3.44
N LEU A 116 -1.15 -8.50 -4.59
CA LEU A 116 -0.41 -8.65 -5.84
C LEU A 116 0.88 -7.84 -5.82
N GLU A 117 0.87 -6.65 -5.24
CA GLU A 117 2.05 -5.81 -5.06
C GLU A 117 3.12 -6.54 -4.24
N GLU A 118 2.73 -7.16 -3.12
CA GLU A 118 3.66 -7.96 -2.30
C GLU A 118 4.24 -9.17 -3.05
N LEU A 119 3.44 -9.83 -3.90
CA LEU A 119 3.86 -11.04 -4.61
C LEU A 119 4.69 -10.77 -5.87
N VAL A 120 4.46 -9.65 -6.53
CA VAL A 120 5.04 -9.31 -7.84
C VAL A 120 6.08 -8.20 -7.73
N GLY A 121 6.10 -7.46 -6.61
CA GLY A 121 6.75 -6.17 -6.48
C GLY A 121 5.96 -5.07 -7.21
N GLU A 122 6.46 -3.85 -7.16
CA GLU A 122 5.85 -2.74 -7.90
C GLU A 122 5.68 -3.13 -9.38
N ILE A 123 4.43 -3.21 -9.84
CA ILE A 123 4.14 -3.41 -11.27
C ILE A 123 4.37 -2.05 -11.94
N TRP A 124 5.50 -1.92 -12.60
CA TRP A 124 5.81 -0.73 -13.40
C TRP A 124 4.75 -0.55 -14.48
N ASP A 125 4.05 0.59 -14.47
CA ASP A 125 3.18 0.99 -15.58
C ASP A 125 4.08 1.37 -16.79
N GLU A 126 3.61 1.11 -18.00
CA GLU A 126 4.30 1.50 -19.24
C GLU A 126 4.54 3.02 -19.34
N HIS A 127 3.90 3.81 -18.47
CA HIS A 127 4.02 5.27 -18.36
C HIS A 127 4.82 5.74 -17.14
N ASP A 128 5.22 4.85 -16.24
CA ASP A 128 6.16 5.20 -15.20
C ASP A 128 7.50 5.50 -15.87
N GLU A 129 7.91 6.75 -15.85
CA GLU A 129 9.30 7.08 -16.14
C GLU A 129 10.13 6.28 -15.15
N ALA A 130 10.84 5.26 -15.66
CA ALA A 130 11.79 4.49 -14.87
C ALA A 130 12.72 5.50 -14.20
N THR A 131 12.44 5.84 -12.96
CA THR A 131 13.41 6.51 -12.10
C THR A 131 14.52 5.50 -11.94
N GLU A 132 15.52 5.58 -12.83
CA GLU A 132 16.70 4.73 -12.72
C GLU A 132 17.28 4.97 -11.33
N ASP A 133 17.22 3.96 -10.46
CA ASP A 133 17.82 3.98 -9.12
C ASP A 133 19.26 4.48 -9.17
N PHE A 134 19.91 4.29 -10.32
CA PHE A 134 21.29 4.67 -10.63
C PHE A 134 21.35 5.39 -11.96
N ARG A 135 21.61 6.69 -11.94
CA ARG A 135 21.82 7.48 -13.16
C ARG A 135 23.23 7.99 -13.27
N ARG A 136 23.97 7.52 -14.29
CA ARG A 136 25.33 7.99 -14.58
C ARG A 136 25.29 9.38 -15.22
N GLN A 137 26.11 10.30 -14.71
CA GLN A 137 26.26 11.65 -15.23
C GLN A 137 27.35 11.71 -16.30
N SER A 138 27.35 12.77 -17.10
CA SER A 138 28.36 13.00 -18.15
C SER A 138 29.80 13.24 -17.63
N ASP A 139 29.92 13.62 -16.37
CA ASP A 139 31.20 13.82 -15.67
C ASP A 139 31.74 12.53 -15.03
N GLY A 140 31.00 11.41 -15.19
CA GLY A 140 31.36 10.11 -14.63
C GLY A 140 30.83 9.84 -13.23
N SER A 141 30.19 10.82 -12.58
CA SER A 141 29.51 10.63 -11.29
C SER A 141 28.20 9.88 -11.44
N TRP A 142 27.65 9.39 -10.31
CA TRP A 142 26.36 8.72 -10.26
C TRP A 142 25.39 9.51 -9.37
N ILE A 143 24.15 9.61 -9.80
CA ILE A 143 23.01 9.95 -8.96
C ILE A 143 22.36 8.63 -8.58
N VAL A 144 22.17 8.43 -7.27
CA VAL A 144 21.60 7.20 -6.73
C VAL A 144 20.42 7.58 -5.85
N LEU A 145 19.29 6.88 -6.00
CA LEU A 145 18.15 7.07 -5.10
C LEU A 145 18.47 6.48 -3.72
N GLY A 146 17.97 7.12 -2.67
CA GLY A 146 18.15 6.62 -1.30
C GLY A 146 17.45 5.29 -1.02
N SER A 147 16.44 4.94 -1.82
CA SER A 147 15.72 3.66 -1.77
C SER A 147 16.44 2.52 -2.50
N ALA A 148 17.46 2.81 -3.31
CA ALA A 148 18.23 1.80 -4.04
C ALA A 148 18.90 0.80 -3.10
N GLY A 149 19.04 -0.46 -3.54
CA GLY A 149 19.72 -1.50 -2.78
C GLY A 149 21.21 -1.22 -2.58
N VAL A 150 21.73 -1.54 -1.40
CA VAL A 150 23.16 -1.41 -1.11
C VAL A 150 23.98 -2.40 -1.94
N ASP A 151 23.49 -3.62 -2.11
CA ASP A 151 24.16 -4.66 -2.91
C ASP A 151 24.31 -4.22 -4.37
N ASP A 152 23.25 -3.64 -4.96
CA ASP A 152 23.29 -3.08 -6.30
C ASP A 152 24.27 -1.92 -6.45
N LEU A 153 24.41 -1.09 -5.38
CA LEU A 153 25.40 -0.01 -5.34
C LEU A 153 26.82 -0.56 -5.38
N TYR A 154 27.13 -1.55 -4.55
CA TYR A 154 28.46 -2.17 -4.49
C TYR A 154 28.83 -2.86 -5.80
N GLU A 155 27.89 -3.61 -6.39
CA GLU A 155 28.09 -4.25 -7.70
C GLU A 155 28.39 -3.23 -8.80
N ARG A 156 27.61 -2.14 -8.89
CA ARG A 156 27.78 -1.10 -9.92
C ARG A 156 29.04 -0.27 -9.76
N LEU A 157 29.51 -0.06 -8.54
CA LEU A 157 30.76 0.63 -8.25
C LEU A 157 31.97 -0.31 -8.34
N GLY A 158 31.74 -1.63 -8.45
CA GLY A 158 32.80 -2.63 -8.46
C GLY A 158 33.54 -2.75 -7.14
N LEU A 159 32.87 -2.43 -6.04
CA LEU A 159 33.39 -2.54 -4.68
C LEU A 159 33.12 -3.93 -4.12
N PRO A 160 34.02 -4.47 -3.26
CA PRO A 160 33.73 -5.69 -2.53
C PRO A 160 32.63 -5.43 -1.50
N GLU A 161 31.76 -6.42 -1.29
CA GLU A 161 30.75 -6.39 -0.23
C GLU A 161 31.42 -6.11 1.13
N ASP A 162 30.84 -5.20 1.91
CA ASP A 162 31.31 -4.83 3.25
C ASP A 162 30.42 -5.53 4.28
N GLU A 163 30.93 -6.61 4.87
CA GLU A 163 30.21 -7.42 5.87
C GLU A 163 29.85 -6.66 7.16
N ASP A 164 30.42 -5.47 7.36
CA ASP A 164 30.15 -4.62 8.52
C ASP A 164 28.93 -3.67 8.30
N ILE A 165 28.23 -3.78 7.16
CA ILE A 165 27.05 -2.96 6.84
C ILE A 165 25.78 -3.75 7.06
N ASP A 166 24.92 -3.27 7.95
CA ASP A 166 23.62 -3.86 8.26
C ASP A 166 22.48 -3.27 7.42
N SER A 167 22.74 -2.19 6.68
CA SER A 167 21.72 -1.45 5.92
C SER A 167 21.43 -2.08 4.56
N ASN A 168 20.16 -2.28 4.24
CA ASN A 168 19.71 -2.81 2.94
C ASN A 168 19.53 -1.72 1.87
N THR A 169 19.45 -0.42 2.25
CA THR A 169 19.22 0.69 1.32
C THR A 169 20.35 1.71 1.38
N VAL A 170 20.56 2.45 0.27
CA VAL A 170 21.55 3.53 0.19
C VAL A 170 21.29 4.61 1.24
N ASN A 171 20.04 4.94 1.56
CA ASN A 171 19.73 5.89 2.62
C ASN A 171 20.18 5.37 4.01
N GLY A 172 19.95 4.08 4.28
CA GLY A 172 20.44 3.43 5.49
C GLY A 172 21.96 3.45 5.57
N LEU A 173 22.65 3.09 4.49
CA LEU A 173 24.11 3.14 4.38
C LEU A 173 24.66 4.54 4.67
N VAL A 174 24.08 5.59 4.08
CA VAL A 174 24.48 6.98 4.32
C VAL A 174 24.32 7.34 5.80
N GLN A 175 23.19 6.97 6.41
CA GLN A 175 22.93 7.23 7.83
C GLN A 175 23.94 6.50 8.73
N GLU A 176 24.26 5.25 8.41
CA GLU A 176 25.23 4.43 9.14
C GLU A 176 26.64 5.01 9.06
N LYS A 177 27.08 5.39 7.86
CA LYS A 177 28.43 5.99 7.65
C LYS A 177 28.56 7.42 8.20
N THR A 178 27.49 8.20 8.22
CA THR A 178 27.51 9.57 8.79
C THR A 178 27.22 9.61 10.29
N CYS A 179 26.69 8.52 10.87
CA CYS A 179 26.31 8.42 12.29
C CYS A 179 25.28 9.47 12.75
N HIS A 180 24.53 10.06 11.81
CA HIS A 180 23.45 11.02 12.09
C HIS A 180 22.46 11.05 10.91
N LEU A 181 21.31 11.69 11.10
CA LEU A 181 20.33 11.86 10.01
C LEU A 181 20.96 12.70 8.89
N PRO A 182 21.07 12.16 7.65
CA PRO A 182 21.77 12.84 6.56
C PRO A 182 21.17 14.18 6.21
N LYS A 183 22.03 15.13 5.86
CA LYS A 183 21.66 16.48 5.41
C LYS A 183 22.30 16.76 4.05
N VAL A 184 21.66 17.65 3.30
CA VAL A 184 22.22 18.11 2.02
C VAL A 184 23.61 18.70 2.22
N GLY A 185 24.59 18.10 1.55
CA GLY A 185 26.01 18.51 1.63
C GLY A 185 26.87 17.59 2.47
N ASP A 186 26.30 16.61 3.18
CA ASP A 186 27.10 15.60 3.88
C ASP A 186 27.88 14.75 2.88
N ARG A 187 29.06 14.31 3.30
CA ARG A 187 29.96 13.51 2.47
C ARG A 187 30.62 12.41 3.30
N PHE A 188 30.79 11.28 2.70
CA PHE A 188 31.61 10.19 3.22
C PHE A 188 32.33 9.50 2.07
N THR A 189 33.26 8.63 2.34
CA THR A 189 34.05 7.90 1.35
C THR A 189 33.68 6.42 1.39
N LEU A 190 33.46 5.83 0.24
CA LEU A 190 33.16 4.42 0.08
C LEU A 190 34.22 3.82 -0.90
N GLY A 191 35.21 3.12 -0.37
CA GLY A 191 36.34 2.64 -1.18
C GLY A 191 37.08 3.79 -1.86
N GLU A 192 37.08 3.81 -3.18
CA GLU A 192 37.72 4.86 -4.02
C GLU A 192 36.77 6.02 -4.36
N TYR A 193 35.51 5.94 -3.94
CA TYR A 193 34.42 6.89 -4.25
C TYR A 193 34.09 7.82 -3.08
#